data_72394742772666d710c8fb68929444e7
#
_entry.id   72394742772666d710c8fb68929444e7
#
_cell.length_a   1.000
_cell.length_b   1.000
_cell.length_c   1.000
_cell.angle_alpha   90.00
_cell.angle_beta   90.00
_cell.angle_gamma   90.00
#
_symmetry.space_group_name_H-M   'P 1'
#
loop_
_entity.id
_entity.type
_entity.pdbx_description
1 polymer ?
#
loop_
_entity_poly.entity_id
_entity_poly.type
_entity_poly.pdbx_seq_one_letter_code
_entity_poly.pdbx_strand_id
1 'polypeptide(L)'
;DFTGPLNERKTLLYRLNLGYENSDTFRDLQKLTTQIVAPSITYLPSDRTRLNVDLVYTSSAGKLDRGVAIFGDGDLFSRPISSTQSAANDYLREQTLNLTFALSHQIAEGLLFNSTYLYSSYSEDMMEHSQDNAFVKKADGTDDPSLVLMRVMKRFRNFRNHAFNNYLTWNVATGAVQHKLLLGYDHFNTQLAPGSSYIEAGGYLLANGGTAKTFKKADIAK
;
A
#
# COMPACT_ATOMS: atom_id res chain seq x y z
N ASP A 1 6.54 -18.25 10.82
CA ASP A 1 7.14 -17.40 11.85
C ASP A 1 8.23 -18.19 12.55
N PHE A 2 9.43 -17.62 12.61
CA PHE A 2 10.61 -18.19 13.27
C PHE A 2 11.14 -17.12 14.23
N THR A 3 11.38 -17.52 15.48
CA THR A 3 11.87 -16.56 16.50
C THR A 3 12.76 -17.28 17.51
N GLY A 4 13.73 -16.54 18.04
CA GLY A 4 14.62 -17.08 19.08
C GLY A 4 15.81 -16.19 19.38
N PRO A 5 16.65 -16.59 20.33
CA PRO A 5 17.92 -15.93 20.61
C PRO A 5 18.98 -16.35 19.56
N LEU A 6 19.84 -15.39 19.18
CA LEU A 6 21.01 -15.61 18.36
C LEU A 6 22.29 -15.84 19.18
N ASN A 7 22.23 -15.62 20.49
CA ASN A 7 23.37 -15.84 21.39
C ASN A 7 22.92 -16.48 22.73
N GLU A 8 23.84 -17.11 23.43
CA GLU A 8 23.61 -17.79 24.72
C GLU A 8 23.08 -16.83 25.81
N ARG A 9 23.53 -15.59 25.79
CA ARG A 9 23.12 -14.55 26.75
C ARG A 9 21.72 -14.01 26.47
N LYS A 10 21.09 -14.43 25.36
CA LYS A 10 19.76 -13.95 24.93
C LYS A 10 19.66 -12.43 24.82
N THR A 11 20.79 -11.77 24.56
CA THR A 11 20.83 -10.32 24.34
C THR A 11 20.67 -9.93 22.88
N LEU A 12 20.74 -10.90 21.96
CA LEU A 12 20.46 -10.72 20.56
C LEU A 12 19.35 -11.69 20.14
N LEU A 13 18.21 -11.13 19.75
CA LEU A 13 17.02 -11.90 19.37
C LEU A 13 16.68 -11.63 17.92
N TYR A 14 16.08 -12.62 17.26
CA TYR A 14 15.55 -12.47 15.92
C TYR A 14 14.11 -12.95 15.83
N ARG A 15 13.40 -12.41 14.85
CA ARG A 15 12.13 -12.94 14.36
C ARG A 15 12.10 -12.83 12.84
N LEU A 16 11.61 -13.86 12.16
CA LEU A 16 11.37 -13.87 10.73
C LEU A 16 9.95 -14.32 10.46
N ASN A 17 9.17 -13.43 9.85
CA ASN A 17 7.86 -13.77 9.33
C ASN A 17 7.93 -13.86 7.81
N LEU A 18 7.34 -14.91 7.25
CA LEU A 18 7.17 -15.11 5.82
C LEU A 18 5.70 -15.32 5.53
N GLY A 19 5.19 -14.70 4.51
CA GLY A 19 3.82 -14.84 4.04
C GLY A 19 3.77 -14.99 2.52
N TYR A 20 2.87 -15.84 2.04
CA TYR A 20 2.57 -15.99 0.64
C TYR A 20 1.07 -16.19 0.48
N GLU A 21 0.49 -15.45 -0.43
CA GLU A 21 -0.89 -15.59 -0.86
C GLU A 21 -0.93 -15.70 -2.38
N ASN A 22 -1.77 -16.59 -2.89
CA ASN A 22 -2.14 -16.66 -4.30
C ASN A 22 -3.62 -17.03 -4.35
N SER A 23 -4.45 -16.07 -4.66
CA SER A 23 -5.90 -16.19 -4.61
C SER A 23 -6.55 -15.76 -5.91
N ASP A 24 -7.59 -16.47 -6.31
CA ASP A 24 -8.56 -16.05 -7.30
C ASP A 24 -9.73 -15.36 -6.61
N THR A 25 -10.42 -14.48 -7.32
CA THR A 25 -11.64 -13.82 -6.82
C THR A 25 -12.87 -14.34 -7.55
N PHE A 26 -14.05 -13.90 -7.11
CA PHE A 26 -15.31 -14.20 -7.81
C PHE A 26 -15.43 -13.46 -9.15
N ARG A 27 -14.58 -12.46 -9.42
CA ARG A 27 -14.59 -11.72 -10.68
C ARG A 27 -13.66 -12.33 -11.71
N ASP A 28 -14.11 -12.34 -12.95
CA ASP A 28 -13.33 -12.79 -14.08
C ASP A 28 -12.03 -11.98 -14.21
N LEU A 29 -10.94 -12.64 -14.58
CA LEU A 29 -9.60 -12.07 -14.75
C LEU A 29 -8.92 -11.51 -13.49
N GLN A 30 -9.57 -11.54 -12.33
CA GLN A 30 -9.01 -10.99 -11.10
C GLN A 30 -8.27 -12.07 -10.31
N LYS A 31 -7.00 -11.82 -10.06
CA LYS A 31 -6.10 -12.64 -9.25
C LYS A 31 -5.26 -11.76 -8.37
N LEU A 32 -4.87 -12.25 -7.22
CA LEU A 32 -3.95 -11.58 -6.31
C LEU A 32 -2.84 -12.55 -5.90
N THR A 33 -1.61 -12.11 -6.04
CA THR A 33 -0.45 -12.77 -5.47
C THR A 33 0.26 -11.80 -4.56
N THR A 34 0.46 -12.18 -3.29
CA THR A 34 1.17 -11.34 -2.30
C THR A 34 2.27 -12.15 -1.65
N GLN A 35 3.43 -11.53 -1.49
CA GLN A 35 4.58 -12.06 -0.79
C GLN A 35 5.01 -11.08 0.29
N ILE A 36 5.28 -11.59 1.50
CA ILE A 36 5.75 -10.80 2.63
C ILE A 36 6.99 -11.45 3.21
N VAL A 37 8.02 -10.63 3.44
CA VAL A 37 9.23 -11.01 4.16
C VAL A 37 9.47 -9.96 5.23
N ALA A 38 9.44 -10.38 6.50
CA ALA A 38 9.52 -9.44 7.63
C ALA A 38 10.48 -9.96 8.71
N PRO A 39 11.80 -9.77 8.54
CA PRO A 39 12.78 -10.01 9.57
C PRO A 39 12.80 -8.86 10.60
N SER A 40 13.11 -9.21 11.84
CA SER A 40 13.33 -8.29 12.96
C SER A 40 14.51 -8.76 13.78
N ILE A 41 15.31 -7.83 14.28
CA ILE A 41 16.42 -8.08 15.20
C ILE A 41 16.25 -7.14 16.40
N THR A 42 16.33 -7.71 17.60
CA THR A 42 16.38 -6.96 18.84
C THR A 42 17.71 -7.18 19.52
N TYR A 43 18.40 -6.09 19.89
CA TYR A 43 19.63 -6.11 20.66
C TYR A 43 19.43 -5.44 22.02
N LEU A 44 19.79 -6.15 23.09
CA LEU A 44 19.69 -5.75 24.48
C LEU A 44 21.09 -5.63 25.07
N PRO A 45 21.83 -4.51 24.83
CA PRO A 45 23.19 -4.35 25.36
C PRO A 45 23.22 -4.24 26.89
N SER A 46 22.13 -3.82 27.50
CA SER A 46 21.94 -3.74 28.94
C SER A 46 20.43 -3.78 29.29
N ASP A 47 20.10 -3.92 30.58
CA ASP A 47 18.72 -3.86 31.08
C ASP A 47 18.06 -2.47 30.85
N ARG A 48 18.87 -1.45 30.57
CA ARG A 48 18.42 -0.08 30.33
C ARG A 48 18.28 0.29 28.87
N THR A 49 18.76 -0.56 27.96
CA THR A 49 18.86 -0.21 26.52
C THR A 49 18.30 -1.32 25.67
N ARG A 50 17.40 -0.96 24.78
CA ARG A 50 16.86 -1.83 23.74
C ARG A 50 17.01 -1.16 22.38
N LEU A 51 17.61 -1.87 21.43
CA LEU A 51 17.66 -1.51 20.04
C LEU A 51 16.84 -2.52 19.24
N ASN A 52 16.02 -2.04 18.33
CA ASN A 52 15.23 -2.89 17.44
C ASN A 52 15.39 -2.43 15.99
N VAL A 53 15.54 -3.39 15.10
CA VAL A 53 15.56 -3.16 13.65
C VAL A 53 14.53 -4.08 13.04
N ASP A 54 13.52 -3.50 12.39
CA ASP A 54 12.47 -4.22 11.69
C ASP A 54 12.51 -3.88 10.21
N LEU A 55 12.46 -4.89 9.37
CA LEU A 55 12.23 -4.73 7.94
C LEU A 55 10.94 -5.45 7.58
N VAL A 56 10.09 -4.79 6.80
CA VAL A 56 8.91 -5.40 6.19
C VAL A 56 8.96 -5.11 4.70
N TYR A 57 9.12 -6.15 3.91
CA TYR A 57 9.01 -6.08 2.45
C TYR A 57 7.74 -6.80 2.02
N THR A 58 6.92 -6.11 1.23
CA THR A 58 5.72 -6.68 0.61
C THR A 58 5.78 -6.47 -0.89
N SER A 59 5.48 -7.51 -1.66
CA SER A 59 5.31 -7.45 -3.10
C SER A 59 3.96 -8.04 -3.45
N SER A 60 3.13 -7.26 -4.15
CA SER A 60 1.80 -7.68 -4.60
C SER A 60 1.70 -7.54 -6.11
N ALA A 61 1.04 -8.51 -6.74
CA ALA A 61 0.72 -8.47 -8.16
C ALA A 61 -0.72 -8.94 -8.37
N GLY A 62 -1.46 -8.18 -9.18
CA GLY A 62 -2.85 -8.45 -9.48
C GLY A 62 -3.39 -7.52 -10.54
N LYS A 63 -4.67 -7.24 -10.47
CA LYS A 63 -5.35 -6.21 -11.27
C LYS A 63 -6.18 -5.33 -10.35
N LEU A 64 -6.35 -4.07 -10.72
CA LEU A 64 -7.21 -3.17 -9.99
C LEU A 64 -8.66 -3.40 -10.40
N ASP A 65 -9.50 -3.86 -9.48
CA ASP A 65 -10.93 -4.03 -9.71
C ASP A 65 -11.67 -2.72 -9.41
N ARG A 66 -12.20 -2.08 -10.43
CA ARG A 66 -13.03 -0.86 -10.32
C ARG A 66 -14.53 -1.15 -10.30
N GLY A 67 -14.90 -2.44 -10.27
CA GLY A 67 -16.28 -2.84 -10.45
C GLY A 67 -16.72 -2.80 -11.91
N VAL A 68 -18.03 -2.79 -12.13
CA VAL A 68 -18.66 -2.72 -13.46
C VAL A 68 -19.72 -1.63 -13.49
N ALA A 69 -19.93 -1.04 -14.68
CA ALA A 69 -21.03 -0.11 -14.89
C ALA A 69 -22.37 -0.81 -14.69
N ILE A 70 -23.33 -0.07 -14.14
CA ILE A 70 -24.73 -0.48 -14.09
C ILE A 70 -25.37 0.00 -15.38
N PHE A 71 -25.65 -0.93 -16.29
CA PHE A 71 -26.28 -0.65 -17.58
C PHE A 71 -27.80 -0.64 -17.45
N GLY A 72 -28.48 -0.13 -18.48
CA GLY A 72 -29.95 -0.09 -18.53
C GLY A 72 -30.54 0.93 -17.56
N ASP A 73 -31.68 0.62 -16.99
CA ASP A 73 -32.43 1.52 -16.10
C ASP A 73 -31.98 1.47 -14.63
N GLY A 74 -30.70 1.17 -14.40
CA GLY A 74 -30.13 1.09 -13.05
C GLY A 74 -30.25 -0.29 -12.40
N ASP A 75 -30.51 -1.33 -13.18
CA ASP A 75 -30.58 -2.70 -12.67
C ASP A 75 -29.20 -3.23 -12.30
N LEU A 76 -29.00 -3.45 -10.99
CA LEU A 76 -27.75 -4.01 -10.42
C LEU A 76 -27.48 -5.45 -10.91
N PHE A 77 -28.51 -6.17 -11.35
CA PHE A 77 -28.41 -7.54 -11.81
C PHE A 77 -28.33 -7.67 -13.33
N SER A 78 -28.20 -6.54 -14.04
CA SER A 78 -28.04 -6.51 -15.52
C SER A 78 -26.85 -7.29 -16.04
N ARG A 79 -25.88 -7.60 -15.16
CA ARG A 79 -24.70 -8.42 -15.48
C ARG A 79 -24.42 -9.44 -14.37
N PRO A 80 -23.81 -10.60 -14.71
CA PRO A 80 -23.33 -11.56 -13.72
C PRO A 80 -22.36 -10.90 -12.73
N ILE A 81 -22.39 -11.33 -11.49
CA ILE A 81 -21.49 -10.84 -10.42
C ILE A 81 -20.01 -11.05 -10.76
N SER A 82 -19.70 -12.06 -11.59
CA SER A 82 -18.34 -12.34 -12.06
C SER A 82 -17.84 -11.35 -13.11
N SER A 83 -18.71 -10.52 -13.67
CA SER A 83 -18.34 -9.58 -14.73
C SER A 83 -17.22 -8.64 -14.31
N THR A 84 -16.31 -8.35 -15.24
CA THR A 84 -15.24 -7.35 -15.05
C THR A 84 -15.20 -6.39 -16.23
N GLN A 85 -14.70 -5.18 -15.98
CA GLN A 85 -14.33 -4.21 -17.03
C GLN A 85 -12.82 -4.14 -17.25
N SER A 86 -12.06 -4.93 -16.51
CA SER A 86 -10.61 -5.08 -16.74
C SER A 86 -10.33 -5.76 -18.07
N ALA A 87 -9.26 -5.35 -18.73
CA ALA A 87 -8.74 -6.07 -19.89
C ALA A 87 -7.83 -7.23 -19.46
N ALA A 88 -7.63 -8.19 -20.36
CA ALA A 88 -6.78 -9.35 -20.07
C ALA A 88 -5.33 -8.95 -19.73
N ASN A 89 -4.84 -7.85 -20.32
CA ASN A 89 -3.48 -7.33 -20.12
C ASN A 89 -3.36 -6.23 -19.06
N ASP A 90 -4.43 -5.95 -18.31
CA ASP A 90 -4.34 -5.09 -17.12
C ASP A 90 -3.44 -5.72 -16.07
N TYR A 91 -2.75 -4.88 -15.33
CA TYR A 91 -1.92 -5.30 -14.22
C TYR A 91 -1.80 -4.18 -13.17
N LEU A 92 -1.61 -4.59 -11.93
CA LEU A 92 -1.17 -3.77 -10.81
C LEU A 92 -0.03 -4.52 -10.12
N ARG A 93 1.12 -3.89 -10.00
CA ARG A 93 2.28 -4.41 -9.27
C ARG A 93 2.68 -3.38 -8.25
N GLU A 94 2.71 -3.78 -7.00
CA GLU A 94 3.05 -2.93 -5.87
C GLU A 94 4.19 -3.55 -5.08
N GLN A 95 5.11 -2.71 -4.65
CA GLN A 95 6.19 -3.09 -3.75
C GLN A 95 6.29 -2.05 -2.64
N THR A 96 6.35 -2.53 -1.42
CA THR A 96 6.54 -1.69 -0.24
C THR A 96 7.72 -2.21 0.57
N LEU A 97 8.62 -1.33 0.94
CA LEU A 97 9.69 -1.61 1.89
C LEU A 97 9.55 -0.64 3.06
N ASN A 98 9.43 -1.17 4.27
CA ASN A 98 9.51 -0.42 5.51
C ASN A 98 10.72 -0.90 6.30
N LEU A 99 11.60 0.02 6.69
CA LEU A 99 12.75 -0.23 7.54
C LEU A 99 12.67 0.69 8.76
N THR A 100 12.55 0.09 9.93
CA THR A 100 12.41 0.80 11.20
C THR A 100 13.64 0.55 12.07
N PHE A 101 14.22 1.61 12.61
CA PHE A 101 15.20 1.57 13.68
C PHE A 101 14.57 2.19 14.93
N ALA A 102 14.54 1.45 16.02
CA ALA A 102 14.00 1.94 17.29
C ALA A 102 15.02 1.76 18.41
N LEU A 103 15.20 2.82 19.19
CA LEU A 103 16.00 2.86 20.40
C LEU A 103 15.08 3.21 21.58
N SER A 104 15.18 2.45 22.65
CA SER A 104 14.64 2.80 23.96
C SER A 104 15.77 2.75 24.97
N HIS A 105 16.01 3.85 25.70
CA HIS A 105 17.09 3.96 26.67
C HIS A 105 16.62 4.64 27.97
N GLN A 106 16.77 3.95 29.09
CA GLN A 106 16.53 4.51 30.41
C GLN A 106 17.75 5.33 30.85
N ILE A 107 17.64 6.66 30.70
CA ILE A 107 18.73 7.61 31.06
C ILE A 107 18.94 7.61 32.59
N ALA A 108 17.85 7.67 33.34
CA ALA A 108 17.82 7.65 34.79
C ALA A 108 16.53 6.97 35.29
N GLU A 109 16.42 6.77 36.59
CA GLU A 109 15.16 6.29 37.18
C GLU A 109 14.02 7.27 36.82
N GLY A 110 12.93 6.73 36.30
CA GLY A 110 11.79 7.51 35.84
C GLY A 110 12.00 8.29 34.52
N LEU A 111 13.21 8.35 33.94
CA LEU A 111 13.50 9.08 32.71
C LEU A 111 13.87 8.15 31.57
N LEU A 112 12.99 8.05 30.58
CA LEU A 112 13.12 7.19 29.40
C LEU A 112 13.22 8.03 28.13
N PHE A 113 14.21 7.75 27.30
CA PHE A 113 14.33 8.27 25.94
C PHE A 113 13.92 7.22 24.94
N ASN A 114 13.10 7.60 23.96
CA ASN A 114 12.75 6.77 22.81
C ASN A 114 13.04 7.54 21.52
N SER A 115 13.59 6.83 20.55
CA SER A 115 13.88 7.35 19.22
C SER A 115 13.49 6.30 18.21
N THR A 116 12.73 6.69 17.19
CA THR A 116 12.35 5.84 16.09
C THR A 116 12.64 6.55 14.77
N TYR A 117 13.32 5.86 13.87
CA TYR A 117 13.46 6.27 12.49
C TYR A 117 12.80 5.25 11.59
N LEU A 118 11.93 5.72 10.71
CA LEU A 118 11.28 4.93 9.67
C LEU A 118 11.71 5.43 8.30
N TYR A 119 12.25 4.52 7.50
CA TYR A 119 12.34 4.65 6.06
C TYR A 119 11.24 3.80 5.43
N SER A 120 10.44 4.38 4.55
CA SER A 120 9.43 3.67 3.77
C SER A 120 9.59 4.00 2.29
N SER A 121 9.54 2.99 1.43
CA SER A 121 9.42 3.17 -0.01
C SER A 121 8.22 2.42 -0.54
N TYR A 122 7.54 3.03 -1.50
CA TYR A 122 6.42 2.44 -2.22
C TYR A 122 6.64 2.61 -3.71
N SER A 123 6.51 1.53 -4.46
CA SER A 123 6.56 1.52 -5.92
C SER A 123 5.31 0.87 -6.46
N GLU A 124 4.70 1.50 -7.45
CA GLU A 124 3.53 1.02 -8.18
C GLU A 124 3.79 1.10 -9.68
N ASP A 125 3.53 0.01 -10.38
CA ASP A 125 3.44 -0.05 -11.86
C ASP A 125 2.08 -0.63 -12.22
N MET A 126 1.24 0.17 -12.88
CA MET A 126 -0.15 -0.17 -13.15
C MET A 126 -0.54 0.19 -14.58
N MET A 127 -1.31 -0.70 -15.19
CA MET A 127 -2.13 -0.42 -16.35
C MET A 127 -3.54 -0.91 -16.08
N GLU A 128 -4.53 -0.08 -16.29
CA GLU A 128 -5.92 -0.42 -16.08
C GLU A 128 -6.82 0.12 -17.17
N HIS A 129 -7.88 -0.64 -17.42
CA HIS A 129 -9.07 -0.18 -18.11
C HIS A 129 -10.13 0.14 -17.07
N SER A 130 -10.71 1.31 -17.14
CA SER A 130 -11.78 1.73 -16.24
C SER A 130 -12.84 2.51 -17.01
N GLN A 131 -14.06 2.46 -16.49
CA GLN A 131 -15.14 3.31 -17.00
C GLN A 131 -14.92 4.76 -16.57
N ASP A 132 -15.33 5.69 -17.39
CA ASP A 132 -15.61 7.05 -16.96
C ASP A 132 -16.94 7.06 -16.17
N ASN A 133 -17.13 8.04 -15.30
CA ASN A 133 -18.27 8.08 -14.37
C ASN A 133 -19.59 8.51 -15.04
N ALA A 134 -19.69 8.42 -16.34
CA ALA A 134 -20.85 8.83 -17.11
C ALA A 134 -21.16 7.90 -18.26
N PHE A 135 -22.44 7.75 -18.57
CA PHE A 135 -22.88 7.17 -19.83
C PHE A 135 -22.60 8.11 -21.00
N VAL A 136 -22.59 7.57 -22.20
CA VAL A 136 -22.47 8.34 -23.43
C VAL A 136 -23.75 9.18 -23.62
N LYS A 137 -23.59 10.42 -24.06
CA LYS A 137 -24.74 11.28 -24.39
C LYS A 137 -25.25 10.96 -25.78
N LYS A 138 -26.57 10.85 -25.91
CA LYS A 138 -27.30 10.82 -27.20
C LYS A 138 -27.29 12.21 -27.85
N ALA A 139 -27.74 12.30 -29.10
CA ALA A 139 -27.87 13.56 -29.81
C ALA A 139 -28.81 14.58 -29.15
N ASP A 140 -29.77 14.12 -28.40
CA ASP A 140 -30.73 14.93 -27.62
C ASP A 140 -30.19 15.37 -26.25
N GLY A 141 -28.96 14.99 -25.88
CA GLY A 141 -28.31 15.31 -24.61
C GLY A 141 -28.65 14.37 -23.47
N THR A 142 -29.55 13.41 -23.67
CA THR A 142 -29.84 12.38 -22.66
C THR A 142 -28.76 11.31 -22.60
N ASP A 143 -28.67 10.57 -21.50
CA ASP A 143 -27.72 9.46 -21.34
C ASP A 143 -28.17 8.25 -22.20
N ASP A 144 -27.19 7.57 -22.77
CA ASP A 144 -27.37 6.25 -23.37
C ASP A 144 -26.93 5.17 -22.36
N PRO A 145 -27.88 4.55 -21.64
CA PRO A 145 -27.55 3.58 -20.61
C PRO A 145 -27.05 2.23 -21.15
N SER A 146 -26.96 2.08 -22.48
CA SER A 146 -26.39 0.89 -23.12
C SER A 146 -24.88 1.01 -23.39
N LEU A 147 -24.31 2.20 -23.27
CA LEU A 147 -22.92 2.50 -23.62
C LEU A 147 -22.21 3.28 -22.52
N VAL A 148 -21.04 2.83 -22.14
CA VAL A 148 -20.13 3.58 -21.26
C VAL A 148 -18.85 3.96 -21.97
N LEU A 149 -18.30 5.11 -21.62
CA LEU A 149 -16.98 5.53 -22.06
C LEU A 149 -15.93 4.84 -21.18
N MET A 150 -15.07 4.06 -21.82
CA MET A 150 -13.91 3.44 -21.18
C MET A 150 -12.66 4.27 -21.44
N ARG A 151 -11.78 4.31 -20.47
CA ARG A 151 -10.43 4.89 -20.59
C ARG A 151 -9.38 3.85 -20.24
N VAL A 152 -8.18 4.07 -20.76
CA VAL A 152 -7.01 3.26 -20.45
C VAL A 152 -6.00 4.15 -19.75
N MET A 153 -5.53 3.72 -18.61
CA MET A 153 -4.58 4.47 -17.79
C MET A 153 -3.35 3.62 -17.52
N LYS A 154 -2.20 4.25 -17.63
CA LYS A 154 -0.94 3.69 -17.18
C LYS A 154 -0.34 4.64 -16.15
N ARG A 155 0.05 4.10 -15.00
CA ARG A 155 0.62 4.88 -13.91
C ARG A 155 1.84 4.17 -13.33
N PHE A 156 2.89 4.93 -13.16
CA PHE A 156 4.06 4.53 -12.39
C PHE A 156 4.28 5.54 -11.27
N ARG A 157 4.35 5.08 -10.04
CA ARG A 157 4.62 5.91 -8.85
C ARG A 157 5.73 5.31 -8.03
N ASN A 158 6.58 6.17 -7.49
CA ASN A 158 7.63 5.78 -6.58
C ASN A 158 7.74 6.86 -5.49
N PHE A 159 7.38 6.49 -4.27
CA PHE A 159 7.45 7.37 -3.11
C PHE A 159 8.53 6.90 -2.14
N ARG A 160 9.17 7.86 -1.49
CA ARG A 160 10.09 7.62 -0.38
C ARG A 160 9.68 8.51 0.79
N ASN A 161 9.59 7.90 1.96
CA ASN A 161 9.22 8.58 3.18
C ASN A 161 10.31 8.40 4.21
N HIS A 162 10.58 9.46 4.96
CA HIS A 162 11.45 9.46 6.11
C HIS A 162 10.66 10.04 7.29
N ALA A 163 10.60 9.31 8.37
CA ALA A 163 9.97 9.77 9.60
C ALA A 163 10.92 9.59 10.78
N PHE A 164 11.02 10.62 11.61
CA PHE A 164 11.72 10.60 12.88
C PHE A 164 10.73 10.95 13.98
N ASN A 165 10.68 10.10 15.01
CA ASN A 165 9.94 10.33 16.23
C ASN A 165 10.90 10.19 17.39
N ASN A 166 11.05 11.24 18.20
CA ASN A 166 11.93 11.26 19.37
C ASN A 166 11.16 11.81 20.55
N TYR A 167 11.18 11.12 21.68
CA TYR A 167 10.51 11.61 22.87
C TYR A 167 11.18 11.17 24.15
N LEU A 168 11.05 12.03 25.16
CA LEU A 168 11.38 11.77 26.55
C LEU A 168 10.09 11.56 27.36
N THR A 169 10.07 10.54 28.17
CA THR A 169 9.03 10.35 29.19
C THR A 169 9.69 10.47 30.55
N TRP A 170 9.18 11.36 31.40
CA TRP A 170 9.69 11.56 32.73
C TRP A 170 8.59 11.39 33.77
N ASN A 171 8.77 10.43 34.65
CA ASN A 171 7.94 10.22 35.83
C ASN A 171 8.64 10.86 37.04
N VAL A 172 8.02 11.86 37.63
CA VAL A 172 8.58 12.61 38.76
C VAL A 172 7.51 12.87 39.82
N ALA A 173 7.90 12.83 41.07
CA ALA A 173 7.02 13.14 42.20
C ALA A 173 7.36 14.52 42.80
N THR A 174 6.34 15.31 43.09
CA THR A 174 6.45 16.52 43.90
C THR A 174 5.54 16.39 45.14
N GLY A 175 6.13 15.96 46.26
CA GLY A 175 5.37 15.60 47.44
C GLY A 175 4.46 14.40 47.19
N ALA A 176 3.16 14.56 47.40
CA ALA A 176 2.16 13.50 47.16
C ALA A 176 1.68 13.42 45.72
N VAL A 177 2.11 14.34 44.85
CA VAL A 177 1.66 14.39 43.44
C VAL A 177 2.64 13.66 42.53
N GLN A 178 2.13 12.73 41.76
CA GLN A 178 2.88 12.02 40.71
C GLN A 178 2.63 12.70 39.36
N HIS A 179 3.70 13.03 38.63
CA HIS A 179 3.65 13.64 37.30
C HIS A 179 4.23 12.67 36.27
N LYS A 180 3.59 12.59 35.14
CA LYS A 180 4.14 11.96 33.91
C LYS A 180 4.25 13.01 32.84
N LEU A 181 5.46 13.40 32.53
CA LEU A 181 5.77 14.40 31.51
C LEU A 181 6.21 13.70 30.23
N LEU A 182 5.73 14.18 29.08
CA LEU A 182 6.14 13.74 27.76
C LEU A 182 6.60 14.97 26.97
N LEU A 183 7.83 14.91 26.44
CA LEU A 183 8.37 15.90 25.52
C LEU A 183 8.83 15.16 24.26
N GLY A 184 8.32 15.56 23.09
CA GLY A 184 8.63 14.90 21.83
C GLY A 184 8.86 15.85 20.68
N TYR A 185 9.52 15.32 19.66
CA TYR A 185 9.73 15.94 18.36
C TYR A 185 9.52 14.92 17.26
N ASP A 186 8.64 15.27 16.31
CA ASP A 186 8.34 14.47 15.12
C ASP A 186 8.77 15.22 13.87
N HIS A 187 9.34 14.49 12.94
CA HIS A 187 9.65 14.98 11.61
C HIS A 187 9.20 13.94 10.57
N PHE A 188 8.51 14.41 9.54
CA PHE A 188 8.08 13.59 8.42
C PHE A 188 8.38 14.27 7.09
N ASN A 189 8.97 13.52 6.16
CA ASN A 189 9.27 13.98 4.81
C ASN A 189 8.83 12.93 3.79
N THR A 190 8.03 13.35 2.80
CA THR A 190 7.62 12.51 1.67
C THR A 190 8.19 13.08 0.38
N GLN A 191 8.78 12.22 -0.43
CA GLN A 191 9.33 12.56 -1.72
C GLN A 191 8.74 11.65 -2.81
N LEU A 192 8.26 12.28 -3.88
CA LEU A 192 7.98 11.58 -5.13
C LEU A 192 9.31 11.38 -5.85
N ALA A 193 9.72 10.11 -6.02
CA ALA A 193 10.97 9.82 -6.69
C ALA A 193 10.90 10.13 -8.18
N PRO A 194 12.02 10.48 -8.82
CA PRO A 194 12.09 10.67 -10.27
C PRO A 194 11.57 9.44 -11.04
N GLY A 195 10.93 9.68 -12.19
CA GLY A 195 10.39 8.63 -13.05
C GLY A 195 8.92 8.31 -12.79
N SER A 196 8.29 8.87 -11.77
CA SER A 196 6.84 8.78 -11.60
C SER A 196 6.14 9.40 -12.80
N SER A 197 5.17 8.68 -13.35
CA SER A 197 4.46 9.06 -14.58
C SER A 197 2.98 8.66 -14.50
N TYR A 198 2.16 9.44 -15.18
CA TYR A 198 0.75 9.16 -15.40
C TYR A 198 0.46 9.43 -16.86
N ILE A 199 -0.10 8.42 -17.54
CA ILE A 199 -0.49 8.52 -18.95
C ILE A 199 -1.91 7.98 -19.05
N GLU A 200 -2.80 8.77 -19.63
CA GLU A 200 -4.15 8.35 -19.99
C GLU A 200 -4.23 8.26 -21.53
N ALA A 201 -4.57 7.09 -22.03
CA ALA A 201 -4.83 6.89 -23.43
C ALA A 201 -6.31 7.11 -23.73
N GLY A 202 -6.62 7.49 -24.97
CA GLY A 202 -7.98 7.80 -25.41
C GLY A 202 -9.01 6.72 -25.11
N GLY A 203 -10.24 7.15 -24.92
CA GLY A 203 -11.37 6.30 -24.56
C GLY A 203 -11.91 5.49 -25.74
N TYR A 204 -12.70 4.49 -25.41
CA TYR A 204 -13.51 3.71 -26.36
C TYR A 204 -14.86 3.39 -25.73
N LEU A 205 -15.85 3.09 -26.58
CA LEU A 205 -17.18 2.74 -26.10
C LEU A 205 -17.27 1.25 -25.80
N LEU A 206 -17.87 0.92 -24.66
CA LEU A 206 -18.17 -0.43 -24.24
C LEU A 206 -19.67 -0.59 -24.08
N ALA A 207 -20.25 -1.52 -24.85
CA ALA A 207 -21.65 -1.88 -24.74
C ALA A 207 -21.90 -2.86 -23.56
N ASN A 208 -23.14 -2.95 -23.11
CA ASN A 208 -23.56 -3.96 -22.14
C ASN A 208 -23.25 -5.37 -22.70
N GLY A 209 -22.64 -6.21 -21.87
CA GLY A 209 -22.18 -7.54 -22.28
C GLY A 209 -20.88 -7.56 -23.10
N GLY A 210 -20.34 -6.41 -23.49
CA GLY A 210 -19.05 -6.30 -24.19
C GLY A 210 -17.85 -6.64 -23.29
N THR A 211 -16.72 -6.90 -23.93
CA THR A 211 -15.43 -7.12 -23.26
C THR A 211 -14.50 -5.94 -23.50
N ALA A 212 -13.66 -5.63 -22.51
CA ALA A 212 -12.66 -4.57 -22.63
C ALA A 212 -11.67 -4.88 -23.77
N LYS A 213 -11.29 -3.84 -24.50
CA LYS A 213 -10.27 -3.93 -25.55
C LYS A 213 -8.90 -4.12 -24.92
N THR A 214 -8.03 -4.83 -25.61
CA THR A 214 -6.62 -4.98 -25.24
C THR A 214 -5.78 -3.98 -26.03
N PHE A 215 -5.14 -3.05 -25.34
CA PHE A 215 -4.20 -2.10 -25.94
C PHE A 215 -2.77 -2.60 -25.80
N LYS A 216 -1.95 -2.39 -26.83
CA LYS A 216 -0.51 -2.64 -26.73
C LYS A 216 0.15 -1.51 -25.94
N LYS A 217 1.23 -1.83 -25.22
CA LYS A 217 2.00 -0.83 -24.47
C LYS A 217 2.42 0.38 -25.31
N ALA A 218 2.73 0.16 -26.59
CA ALA A 218 3.10 1.21 -27.55
C ALA A 218 1.95 2.16 -27.89
N ASP A 219 0.70 1.70 -27.80
CA ASP A 219 -0.48 2.52 -28.13
C ASP A 219 -0.81 3.51 -26.99
N ILE A 220 -0.26 3.27 -25.79
CA ILE A 220 -0.45 4.08 -24.58
C ILE A 220 0.70 5.08 -24.38
N ALA A 221 1.82 4.89 -25.09
CA ALA A 221 3.04 5.69 -24.92
C ALA A 221 3.08 6.97 -25.78
N LYS A 222 1.97 7.34 -26.40
CA LYS A 222 1.87 8.52 -27.30
C LYS A 222 1.12 9.66 -26.65
#